data_fa21321787eba0cd91ea278f9d9bb390
#
_entry.id   fa21321787eba0cd91ea278f9d9bb390
#
_cell.length_a   1.000
_cell.length_b   1.000
_cell.length_c   1.000
_cell.angle_alpha   90.00
_cell.angle_beta   90.00
_cell.angle_gamma   90.00
#
_symmetry.space_group_name_H-M   'P 1'
#
loop_
_entity.id
_entity.type
_entity.pdbx_description
1 polymer ?
#
loop_
_entity_poly.entity_id
_entity_poly.type
_entity_poly.pdbx_seq_one_letter_code
_entity_poly.pdbx_strand_id
1 'polypeptide(L)' 'MSDQANNERAADSAADATAAVLVIAIVVTTMYIWLSGMPT' A
#
# COMPACT_ATOMS: atom_id res chain seq x y z
N MET A 1 6.70 26.55 10.06
CA MET A 1 6.57 25.93 10.06
C MET A 1 5.76 25.49 10.52
N SER A 2 5.42 24.92 10.27
CA SER A 2 4.49 24.86 10.84
C SER A 2 3.88 23.57 11.01
N ASP A 3 3.04 23.32 11.94
CA ASP A 3 2.37 22.07 12.15
C ASP A 3 1.58 21.66 10.93
N GLN A 4 1.06 22.65 10.23
CA GLN A 4 0.28 22.32 9.05
C GLN A 4 1.13 21.67 7.98
N ALA A 5 2.32 22.19 7.77
CA ALA A 5 3.19 21.60 6.77
C ALA A 5 3.57 20.18 7.17
N ASN A 6 3.82 19.96 8.45
CA ASN A 6 4.15 18.63 8.91
C ASN A 6 2.97 17.70 8.78
N ASN A 7 1.78 18.18 9.08
CA ASN A 7 0.60 17.35 8.97
C ASN A 7 0.32 16.97 7.53
N GLU A 8 0.51 17.92 6.63
CA GLU A 8 0.28 17.64 5.23
C GLU A 8 1.28 16.64 4.70
N ARG A 9 2.54 16.78 5.13
CA ARG A 9 3.54 15.82 4.70
C ARG A 9 3.29 14.46 5.29
N ALA A 10 2.90 14.41 6.54
CA ALA A 10 2.64 13.15 7.19
C ALA A 10 1.46 12.45 6.51
N ALA A 11 0.41 13.21 6.22
CA ALA A 11 -0.75 12.63 5.56
C ALA A 11 -0.39 12.15 4.17
N ASP A 12 0.41 12.94 3.45
CA ASP A 12 0.79 12.57 2.11
C ASP A 12 1.68 11.34 2.13
N SER A 13 2.63 11.30 3.07
CA SER A 13 3.51 10.14 3.19
C SER A 13 2.72 8.90 3.59
N ALA A 14 1.76 9.08 4.49
CA ALA A 14 0.96 7.96 4.92
C ALA A 14 0.12 7.42 3.77
N ALA A 15 -0.44 8.32 2.97
CA ALA A 15 -1.24 7.90 1.83
C ALA A 15 -0.37 7.16 0.83
N ASP A 16 0.82 7.65 0.58
CA ASP A 16 1.73 7.03 -0.36
C ASP A 16 2.14 5.66 0.14
N ALA A 17 2.49 5.56 1.42
CA ALA A 17 2.88 4.29 2.00
C ALA A 17 1.73 3.30 1.97
N THR A 18 0.53 3.77 2.26
CA THR A 18 -0.64 2.92 2.24
C THR A 18 -0.88 2.40 0.84
N ALA A 19 -0.78 3.28 -0.14
CA ALA A 19 -0.98 2.87 -1.53
C ALA A 19 0.05 1.83 -1.93
N ALA A 20 1.30 2.03 -1.55
CA ALA A 20 2.36 1.09 -1.87
C ALA A 20 2.10 -0.26 -1.24
N VAL A 21 1.69 -0.27 0.02
CA VAL A 21 1.40 -1.51 0.72
C VAL A 21 0.23 -2.23 0.06
N LEU A 22 -0.79 -1.48 -0.32
CA LEU A 22 -1.94 -2.09 -0.97
C LEU A 22 -1.56 -2.71 -2.31
N VAL A 23 -0.75 -2.00 -3.08
CA VAL A 23 -0.32 -2.53 -4.36
C VAL A 23 0.50 -3.81 -4.16
N ILE A 24 1.42 -3.77 -3.22
CA ILE A 24 2.25 -4.94 -2.95
C ILE A 24 1.38 -6.10 -2.46
N ALA A 25 0.43 -5.81 -1.60
CA ALA A 25 -0.45 -6.86 -1.08
C ALA A 25 -1.24 -7.51 -2.20
N ILE A 26 -1.74 -6.71 -3.12
CA ILE A 26 -2.50 -7.24 -4.24
C ILE A 26 -1.61 -8.11 -5.11
N VAL A 27 -0.42 -7.63 -5.41
CA VAL A 27 0.50 -8.38 -6.27
C VAL A 27 0.89 -9.70 -5.61
N VAL A 28 1.24 -9.65 -4.33
CA VAL A 28 1.66 -10.86 -3.64
C VAL A 28 0.51 -11.85 -3.55
N THR A 29 -0.69 -11.35 -3.24
CA THR A 29 -1.85 -12.22 -3.14
C THR A 29 -2.14 -12.88 -4.47
N THR A 30 -2.09 -12.10 -5.54
CA THR A 30 -2.36 -12.63 -6.87
C THR A 30 -1.33 -13.70 -7.23
N MET A 31 -0.07 -13.43 -6.95
CA MET A 31 0.97 -14.40 -7.26
C MET A 31 0.80 -15.66 -6.43
N TYR A 32 0.42 -15.49 -5.17
CA TYR A 32 0.24 -16.64 -4.31
C TYR A 32 -0.89 -17.53 -4.83
N ILE A 33 -2.00 -16.90 -5.20
CA ILE A 33 -3.13 -17.67 -5.72
C ILE A 33 -2.76 -18.35 -7.01
N TRP A 34 -2.03 -17.66 -7.85
CA TRP A 34 -1.64 -18.21 -9.13
C TRP A 34 -0.73 -19.41 -8.96
N LEU A 35 0.23 -19.31 -8.03
CA LEU A 35 1.14 -20.42 -7.78
C LEU A 35 0.45 -21.58 -7.10
N SER A 36 -0.54 -21.28 -6.27
CA SER A 36 -1.26 -22.33 -5.60
C SER A 36 -2.19 -23.07 -6.54
N GLY A 37 -2.39 -22.57 -7.73
CA GLY A 37 -3.23 -23.27 -8.67
C GLY A 37 -4.65 -22.84 -8.58
N MET A 38 -4.91 -21.65 -8.15
CA MET A 38 -6.21 -21.15 -8.16
C MET A 38 -7.14 -22.01 -7.45
N PRO A 39 -7.45 -21.76 -6.27
CA PRO A 39 -8.34 -22.59 -5.53
C PRO A 39 -9.71 -22.36 -6.02
N THR A 40 -10.27 -22.95 -6.74
CA THR A 40 -11.66 -22.81 -6.99
C THR A 40 -12.26 -24.12 -7.00
#